data_6bff17ec8b7ffe28dfd8c54fa4fc57c3
#
_entry.id   6bff17ec8b7ffe28dfd8c54fa4fc57c3
#
_cell.length_a   1.000
_cell.length_b   1.000
_cell.length_c   1.000
_cell.angle_alpha   90.00
_cell.angle_beta   90.00
_cell.angle_gamma   90.00
#
_symmetry.space_group_name_H-M   'P 1'
#
loop_
_entity.id
_entity.type
_entity.pdbx_description
1 polymer ?
#
loop_
_entity_poly.entity_id
_entity_poly.type
_entity_poly.pdbx_seq_one_letter_code
_entity_poly.pdbx_strand_id
1 'polypeptide(L)'
;MSIVQISDKPAVVTVARRYELQCAHRLTMVPPAHKCSQLHGHTYMVSVELTGKIKAGTGWLIDFGAVDVAWGDLIHKTLDHKYLNEVEGLQNPTSELLAVWIARRLEVHFRGIAGVTLSAVEVAENHRSLARYEIDRG
;
A
#
# COMPACT_ATOMS: atom_id res chain seq x y z
N MET A 1 18.32 -21.98 -28.79
CA MET A 1 17.33 -21.43 -27.85
C MET A 1 17.40 -19.92 -27.89
N SER A 2 16.30 -19.27 -28.15
CA SER A 2 16.29 -17.82 -28.17
C SER A 2 16.09 -17.27 -26.75
N ILE A 3 16.87 -16.28 -26.37
CA ILE A 3 16.74 -15.55 -25.12
C ILE A 3 15.99 -14.26 -25.44
N VAL A 4 14.94 -13.99 -24.68
CA VAL A 4 14.22 -12.72 -24.84
C VAL A 4 15.14 -11.58 -24.43
N GLN A 5 15.36 -10.67 -25.37
CA GLN A 5 16.14 -9.47 -25.10
C GLN A 5 15.23 -8.38 -24.54
N ILE A 6 15.36 -8.10 -23.26
CA ILE A 6 14.52 -7.12 -22.57
C ILE A 6 14.68 -5.73 -23.19
N SER A 7 15.89 -5.39 -23.64
CA SER A 7 16.18 -4.10 -24.27
C SER A 7 15.46 -3.87 -25.59
N ASP A 8 15.11 -4.94 -26.31
CA ASP A 8 14.50 -4.83 -27.63
C ASP A 8 13.00 -4.50 -27.54
N LYS A 9 12.35 -4.93 -26.46
CA LYS A 9 10.93 -4.65 -26.20
C LYS A 9 10.75 -4.37 -24.72
N PRO A 10 10.95 -3.12 -24.29
CA PRO A 10 10.76 -2.77 -22.89
C PRO A 10 9.34 -3.11 -22.43
N ALA A 11 9.23 -4.04 -21.51
CA ALA A 11 7.94 -4.46 -20.98
C ALA A 11 7.57 -3.61 -19.77
N VAL A 12 6.29 -3.23 -19.69
CA VAL A 12 5.70 -2.61 -18.51
C VAL A 12 5.18 -3.72 -17.61
N VAL A 13 5.60 -3.69 -16.36
CA VAL A 13 5.15 -4.65 -15.35
C VAL A 13 4.59 -3.94 -14.14
N THR A 14 3.75 -4.64 -13.40
CA THR A 14 3.32 -4.23 -12.08
C THR A 14 3.85 -5.24 -11.08
N VAL A 15 4.54 -4.77 -10.08
CA VAL A 15 5.03 -5.58 -8.98
C VAL A 15 4.28 -5.22 -7.71
N ALA A 16 4.14 -6.17 -6.82
CA ALA A 16 3.50 -5.96 -5.53
C ALA A 16 4.41 -6.41 -4.41
N ARG A 17 4.46 -5.61 -3.34
CA ARG A 17 5.10 -6.00 -2.09
C ARG A 17 4.05 -5.97 -1.00
N ARG A 18 4.00 -7.02 -0.20
CA ARG A 18 2.97 -7.18 0.83
C ARG A 18 3.55 -7.05 2.22
N TYR A 19 2.77 -6.42 3.10
CA TYR A 19 3.18 -6.12 4.47
C TYR A 19 2.04 -6.40 5.44
N GLU A 20 2.37 -6.74 6.67
CA GLU A 20 1.39 -6.88 7.74
C GLU A 20 1.43 -5.67 8.67
N LEU A 21 0.26 -5.28 9.17
CA LEU A 21 0.11 -4.28 10.23
C LEU A 21 -0.84 -4.83 11.28
N GLN A 22 -0.43 -4.74 12.54
CA GLN A 22 -1.28 -5.06 13.68
C GLN A 22 -1.83 -3.75 14.22
N CYS A 23 -3.12 -3.50 14.07
CA CYS A 23 -3.72 -2.22 14.45
C CYS A 23 -5.06 -2.43 15.12
N ALA A 24 -5.40 -1.49 16.01
CA ALA A 24 -6.73 -1.38 16.57
C ALA A 24 -7.44 -0.18 15.95
N HIS A 25 -8.75 -0.24 15.87
CA HIS A 25 -9.57 0.87 15.40
C HIS A 25 -11.01 0.73 15.87
N ARG A 26 -11.77 1.80 15.70
CA ARG A 26 -13.23 1.77 15.70
C ARG A 26 -13.73 2.68 14.60
N LEU A 27 -14.89 2.35 14.04
CA LEU A 27 -15.50 3.20 13.03
C LEU A 27 -16.38 4.26 13.72
N THR A 28 -16.15 5.52 13.39
CA THR A 28 -16.79 6.65 14.05
C THR A 28 -18.02 7.14 13.31
N MET A 29 -18.20 6.74 12.06
CA MET A 29 -19.28 7.20 11.18
C MET A 29 -20.38 6.13 10.99
N VAL A 30 -20.41 5.12 11.84
CA VAL A 30 -21.47 4.11 11.87
C VAL A 30 -22.36 4.33 13.08
N PRO A 31 -23.63 3.81 13.08
CA PRO A 31 -24.49 3.91 14.27
C PRO A 31 -23.82 3.28 15.50
N PRO A 32 -24.04 3.83 16.70
CA PRO A 32 -23.45 3.29 17.95
C PRO A 32 -23.77 1.80 18.18
N ALA A 33 -24.88 1.31 17.69
CA ALA A 33 -25.27 -0.09 17.81
C ALA A 33 -24.51 -1.01 16.84
N HIS A 34 -23.82 -0.46 15.84
CA HIS A 34 -23.02 -1.25 14.90
C HIS A 34 -21.79 -1.82 15.62
N LYS A 35 -21.50 -3.11 15.38
CA LYS A 35 -20.37 -3.77 16.05
C LYS A 35 -19.03 -3.05 15.82
N CYS A 36 -18.85 -2.45 14.64
CA CYS A 36 -17.62 -1.77 14.28
C CYS A 36 -17.43 -0.42 14.98
N SER A 37 -18.46 0.09 15.69
CA SER A 37 -18.32 1.27 16.56
C SER A 37 -17.50 0.94 17.80
N GLN A 38 -17.35 -0.33 18.12
CA GLN A 38 -16.56 -0.80 19.27
C GLN A 38 -15.09 -0.94 18.88
N LEU A 39 -14.23 -0.70 19.87
CA LEU A 39 -12.79 -0.90 19.69
C LEU A 39 -12.50 -2.38 19.38
N HIS A 40 -11.80 -2.62 18.29
CA HIS A 40 -11.39 -3.97 17.89
C HIS A 40 -10.11 -3.89 17.07
N GLY A 41 -9.48 -5.02 16.82
CA GLY A 41 -8.21 -5.08 16.12
C GLY A 41 -8.25 -6.03 14.93
N HIS A 42 -7.32 -5.79 14.02
CA HIS A 42 -7.10 -6.63 12.84
C HIS A 42 -5.62 -6.83 12.60
N THR A 43 -5.28 -7.96 11.98
CA THR A 43 -4.03 -8.09 11.25
C THR A 43 -4.32 -7.68 9.81
N TYR A 44 -3.92 -6.47 9.47
CA TYR A 44 -4.08 -5.99 8.09
C TYR A 44 -2.99 -6.55 7.20
N MET A 45 -3.37 -7.00 6.03
CA MET A 45 -2.42 -7.28 4.95
C MET A 45 -2.52 -6.14 3.95
N VAL A 46 -1.39 -5.46 3.71
CA VAL A 46 -1.33 -4.33 2.80
C VAL A 46 -0.47 -4.70 1.61
N SER A 47 -1.00 -4.48 0.40
CA SER A 47 -0.27 -4.70 -0.85
C SER A 47 0.04 -3.36 -1.48
N VAL A 48 1.31 -3.12 -1.75
CA VAL A 48 1.81 -1.91 -2.42
C VAL A 48 2.17 -2.30 -3.84
N GLU A 49 1.53 -1.69 -4.84
CA GLU A 49 1.74 -2.01 -6.25
C GLU A 49 2.43 -0.88 -6.97
N LEU A 50 3.49 -1.24 -7.68
CA LEU A 50 4.34 -0.31 -8.43
C LEU A 50 4.39 -0.76 -9.89
N THR A 51 4.28 0.21 -10.81
CA THR A 51 4.23 -0.05 -12.24
C THR A 51 5.32 0.73 -12.95
N GLY A 52 5.89 0.14 -13.98
CA GLY A 52 6.88 0.79 -14.84
C GLY A 52 7.54 -0.22 -15.77
N LYS A 53 8.54 0.25 -16.49
CA LYS A 53 9.30 -0.58 -17.41
C LYS A 53 10.41 -1.34 -16.71
N ILE A 54 10.59 -2.59 -17.07
CA ILE A 54 11.73 -3.39 -16.61
C ILE A 54 13.02 -2.68 -17.03
N LYS A 55 13.93 -2.51 -16.08
CA LYS A 55 15.24 -1.90 -16.33
C LYS A 55 16.20 -2.93 -16.90
N ALA A 56 16.80 -2.62 -18.05
CA ALA A 56 17.68 -3.56 -18.74
C ALA A 56 18.88 -4.00 -17.92
N GLY A 57 19.44 -3.10 -17.11
CA GLY A 57 20.64 -3.40 -16.33
C GLY A 57 20.43 -4.40 -15.19
N THR A 58 19.24 -4.47 -14.63
CA THR A 58 18.94 -5.32 -13.47
C THR A 58 17.91 -6.40 -13.78
N GLY A 59 17.05 -6.17 -14.76
CA GLY A 59 15.91 -7.04 -15.04
C GLY A 59 14.74 -6.83 -14.06
N TRP A 60 14.80 -5.81 -13.21
CA TRP A 60 13.71 -5.49 -12.30
C TRP A 60 13.14 -4.09 -12.56
N LEU A 61 11.96 -3.83 -12.03
CA LEU A 61 11.39 -2.48 -11.99
C LEU A 61 12.06 -1.67 -10.88
N ILE A 62 12.14 -2.25 -9.70
CA ILE A 62 12.69 -1.65 -8.50
C ILE A 62 13.19 -2.76 -7.57
N ASP A 63 14.20 -2.45 -6.77
CA ASP A 63 14.63 -3.34 -5.69
C ASP A 63 13.54 -3.37 -4.60
N PHE A 64 13.04 -4.56 -4.27
CA PHE A 64 12.06 -4.70 -3.18
C PHE A 64 12.57 -4.19 -1.85
N GLY A 65 13.89 -4.26 -1.61
CA GLY A 65 14.48 -3.69 -0.41
C GLY A 65 14.27 -2.18 -0.30
N ALA A 66 14.26 -1.48 -1.43
CA ALA A 66 13.96 -0.04 -1.45
C ALA A 66 12.50 0.23 -1.08
N VAL A 67 11.58 -0.63 -1.49
CA VAL A 67 10.17 -0.53 -1.10
C VAL A 67 10.02 -0.79 0.40
N ASP A 68 10.75 -1.77 0.93
CA ASP A 68 10.73 -2.10 2.36
C ASP A 68 11.20 -0.93 3.23
N VAL A 69 12.23 -0.22 2.80
CA VAL A 69 12.73 0.96 3.52
C VAL A 69 11.67 2.06 3.55
N ALA A 70 11.06 2.35 2.41
CA ALA A 70 9.99 3.36 2.34
C ALA A 70 8.80 2.98 3.21
N TRP A 71 8.39 1.71 3.16
CA TRP A 71 7.32 1.20 4.01
C TRP A 71 7.64 1.37 5.49
N GLY A 72 8.83 0.94 5.90
CA GLY A 72 9.26 1.03 7.30
C GLY A 72 9.24 2.46 7.83
N ASP A 73 9.81 3.38 7.06
CA ASP A 73 9.95 4.77 7.47
C ASP A 73 8.65 5.56 7.42
N LEU A 74 7.81 5.31 6.42
CA LEU A 74 6.62 6.13 6.16
C LEU A 74 5.34 5.54 6.71
N ILE A 75 5.25 4.22 6.80
CA ILE A 75 4.00 3.54 7.17
C ILE A 75 4.15 2.75 8.48
N HIS A 76 5.08 1.81 8.53
CA HIS A 76 5.19 0.89 9.66
C HIS A 76 5.37 1.62 10.99
N LYS A 77 6.29 2.58 11.04
CA LYS A 77 6.54 3.39 12.25
C LYS A 77 5.31 4.12 12.76
N THR A 78 4.44 4.54 11.86
CA THR A 78 3.29 5.38 12.21
C THR A 78 2.06 4.55 12.57
N LEU A 79 1.91 3.36 11.97
CA LEU A 79 0.67 2.60 12.06
C LEU A 79 0.77 1.31 12.87
N ASP A 80 1.91 0.62 12.85
CA ASP A 80 1.98 -0.71 13.44
C ASP A 80 1.86 -0.66 14.96
N HIS A 81 1.01 -1.54 15.50
CA HIS A 81 0.67 -1.60 16.94
C HIS A 81 0.07 -0.29 17.46
N LYS A 82 -0.65 0.44 16.62
CA LYS A 82 -1.28 1.71 16.98
C LYS A 82 -2.81 1.60 16.99
N TYR A 83 -3.43 2.53 17.71
CA TYR A 83 -4.84 2.81 17.61
C TYR A 83 -5.02 3.82 16.47
N LEU A 84 -5.54 3.37 15.36
CA LEU A 84 -5.55 4.16 14.11
C LEU A 84 -6.34 5.46 14.24
N ASN A 85 -7.38 5.49 15.07
CA ASN A 85 -8.19 6.69 15.26
C ASN A 85 -7.39 7.88 15.83
N GLU A 86 -6.25 7.62 16.46
CA GLU A 86 -5.38 8.67 16.99
C GLU A 86 -4.35 9.17 15.98
N VAL A 87 -4.27 8.52 14.82
CA VAL A 87 -3.33 8.92 13.76
C VAL A 87 -3.95 10.07 12.97
N GLU A 88 -3.16 11.12 12.75
CA GLU A 88 -3.61 12.27 11.97
C GLU A 88 -4.06 11.84 10.57
N GLY A 89 -5.27 12.25 10.20
CA GLY A 89 -5.87 11.89 8.92
C GLY A 89 -6.66 10.59 8.93
N LEU A 90 -6.69 9.86 10.05
CA LEU A 90 -7.38 8.58 10.18
C LEU A 90 -8.45 8.57 11.27
N GLN A 91 -9.24 9.64 11.38
CA GLN A 91 -10.29 9.74 12.40
C GLN A 91 -11.40 8.72 12.23
N ASN A 92 -11.65 8.26 11.01
CA ASN A 92 -12.58 7.18 10.69
C ASN A 92 -11.86 6.13 9.82
N PRO A 93 -11.04 5.26 10.42
CA PRO A 93 -10.12 4.42 9.67
C PRO A 93 -10.78 3.15 9.13
N THR A 94 -11.63 3.30 8.13
CA THR A 94 -12.10 2.18 7.32
C THR A 94 -10.94 1.63 6.50
N SER A 95 -11.07 0.40 5.99
CA SER A 95 -10.06 -0.17 5.08
C SER A 95 -9.86 0.70 3.84
N GLU A 96 -10.94 1.28 3.33
CA GLU A 96 -10.92 2.18 2.17
C GLU A 96 -10.10 3.44 2.46
N LEU A 97 -10.38 4.13 3.56
CA LEU A 97 -9.67 5.34 3.93
C LEU A 97 -8.22 5.06 4.34
N LEU A 98 -7.98 3.90 4.96
CA LEU A 98 -6.61 3.47 5.28
C LEU A 98 -5.80 3.26 4.00
N ALA A 99 -6.37 2.63 2.99
CA ALA A 99 -5.70 2.44 1.69
C ALA A 99 -5.32 3.77 1.06
N VAL A 100 -6.23 4.76 1.09
CA VAL A 100 -5.96 6.10 0.55
C VAL A 100 -4.87 6.81 1.35
N TRP A 101 -4.93 6.74 2.67
CA TRP A 101 -3.93 7.38 3.55
C TRP A 101 -2.53 6.82 3.28
N ILE A 102 -2.41 5.50 3.21
CA ILE A 102 -1.13 4.83 2.91
C ILE A 102 -0.62 5.25 1.53
N ALA A 103 -1.50 5.21 0.53
CA ALA A 103 -1.13 5.56 -0.84
C ALA A 103 -0.61 6.99 -0.95
N ARG A 104 -1.25 7.94 -0.30
CA ARG A 104 -0.82 9.35 -0.36
C ARG A 104 0.55 9.57 0.26
N ARG A 105 0.88 8.89 1.34
CA ARG A 105 2.21 8.99 1.95
C ARG A 105 3.28 8.37 1.07
N LEU A 106 3.00 7.20 0.50
CA LEU A 106 3.96 6.51 -0.36
C LEU A 106 4.13 7.19 -1.72
N GLU A 107 3.07 7.77 -2.26
CA GLU A 107 3.10 8.42 -3.57
C GLU A 107 4.11 9.56 -3.62
N VAL A 108 4.18 10.36 -2.57
CA VAL A 108 5.15 11.46 -2.48
C VAL A 108 6.58 10.92 -2.61
N HIS A 109 6.88 9.81 -1.94
CA HIS A 109 8.20 9.18 -2.00
C HIS A 109 8.51 8.63 -3.39
N PHE A 110 7.57 7.88 -3.97
CA PHE A 110 7.81 7.20 -5.25
C PHE A 110 7.83 8.14 -6.45
N ARG A 111 7.24 9.33 -6.36
CA ARG A 111 7.40 10.37 -7.38
C ARG A 111 8.85 10.75 -7.60
N GLY A 112 9.70 10.61 -6.59
CA GLY A 112 11.12 10.91 -6.68
C GLY A 112 11.95 9.81 -7.35
N ILE A 113 11.35 8.70 -7.71
CA ILE A 113 12.04 7.55 -8.31
C ILE A 113 11.64 7.47 -9.79
N ALA A 114 12.63 7.72 -10.68
CA ALA A 114 12.40 7.73 -12.10
C ALA A 114 11.92 6.35 -12.60
N GLY A 115 10.91 6.35 -13.45
CA GLY A 115 10.41 5.14 -14.10
C GLY A 115 9.53 4.26 -13.23
N VAL A 116 9.23 4.68 -12.00
CA VAL A 116 8.39 3.93 -11.06
C VAL A 116 7.15 4.76 -10.70
N THR A 117 5.98 4.14 -10.79
CA THR A 117 4.73 4.77 -10.42
C THR A 117 4.01 3.90 -9.39
N LEU A 118 3.63 4.48 -8.27
CA LEU A 118 2.71 3.81 -7.34
C LEU A 118 1.34 3.73 -8.01
N SER A 119 0.87 2.53 -8.29
CA SER A 119 -0.35 2.31 -9.06
C SER A 119 -1.56 1.96 -8.22
N ALA A 120 -1.36 1.27 -7.10
CA ALA A 120 -2.46 0.89 -6.22
C ALA A 120 -1.95 0.51 -4.83
N VAL A 121 -2.85 0.62 -3.86
CA VAL A 121 -2.69 0.06 -2.52
C VAL A 121 -3.93 -0.73 -2.17
N GLU A 122 -3.75 -1.98 -1.75
CA GLU A 122 -4.84 -2.80 -1.23
C GLU A 122 -4.67 -2.99 0.28
N VAL A 123 -5.78 -2.90 1.00
CA VAL A 123 -5.82 -3.17 2.44
C VAL A 123 -6.86 -4.24 2.69
N ALA A 124 -6.41 -5.38 3.22
CA ALA A 124 -7.27 -6.48 3.63
C ALA A 124 -7.30 -6.55 5.16
N GLU A 125 -8.46 -6.41 5.76
CA GLU A 125 -8.61 -6.54 7.21
C GLU A 125 -8.77 -8.01 7.65
N ASN A 126 -9.09 -8.89 6.71
CA ASN A 126 -9.14 -10.35 6.89
C ASN A 126 -9.08 -11.01 5.51
N HIS A 127 -9.12 -12.35 5.48
CA HIS A 127 -9.02 -13.11 4.22
C HIS A 127 -10.26 -13.00 3.33
N ARG A 128 -11.35 -12.39 3.80
CA ARG A 128 -12.62 -12.29 3.07
C ARG A 128 -12.90 -10.89 2.52
N SER A 129 -12.23 -9.86 3.05
CA SER A 129 -12.59 -8.48 2.78
C SER A 129 -11.36 -7.65 2.52
N LEU A 130 -11.34 -6.97 1.40
CA LEU A 130 -10.25 -6.03 1.07
C LEU A 130 -10.80 -4.79 0.38
N ALA A 131 -10.06 -3.72 0.49
CA ALA A 131 -10.30 -2.49 -0.25
C ALA A 131 -9.10 -2.21 -1.13
N ARG A 132 -9.33 -1.87 -2.39
CA ARG A 132 -8.28 -1.50 -3.35
C ARG A 132 -8.46 -0.06 -3.77
N TYR A 133 -7.44 0.74 -3.57
CA TYR A 133 -7.38 2.10 -4.09
C TYR A 133 -6.45 2.12 -5.30
N GLU A 134 -7.01 2.35 -6.47
CA GLU A 134 -6.26 2.56 -7.71
C GLU A 134 -6.00 4.05 -7.86
N ILE A 135 -4.73 4.40 -7.99
CA ILE A 135 -4.34 5.80 -8.05
C ILE A 135 -4.63 6.32 -9.45
N ASP A 136 -5.46 7.38 -9.52
CA ASP A 136 -5.78 8.05 -10.77
C ASP A 136 -4.53 8.80 -11.26
N ARG A 137 -4.17 8.57 -12.50
CA ARG A 137 -3.03 9.21 -13.15
C ARG A 137 -3.44 10.37 -14.03
N GLY A 138 -4.76 10.64 -14.06
CA GLY A 138 -5.37 11.80 -14.70
C GLY A 138 -4.98 12.06 -16.12
#